data_b3261eab70ca2f4eed89bafea4bf01f4
#
_entry.id   b3261eab70ca2f4eed89bafea4bf01f4
#
_cell.length_a   1.000
_cell.length_b   1.000
_cell.length_c   1.000
_cell.angle_alpha   90.00
_cell.angle_beta   90.00
_cell.angle_gamma   90.00
#
_symmetry.space_group_name_H-M   'P 1'
#
loop_
_entity.id
_entity.type
_entity.pdbx_description
1 polymer ?
#
loop_
_entity_poly.entity_id
_entity_poly.type
_entity_poly.pdbx_seq_one_letter_code
_entity_poly.pdbx_strand_id
1 'polypeptide(L)'
;MLLPLLATAALAATDVTLQTEDGTKVHALVEASKDAEKGVVLVHMVGRSASDWSYLSEKLSRSGQSVVAPDLRGHGKNVPEDADVEIPDEDWAKMVQEVQASVKFLRDKGVKEVSCAGASIGANLCLRAAAEDPEIVNLVLLSPGLNYKGVKTVDAIQAYGDRPVLFVASEDDNFAFRSASVLETKATGQRKFQILKNAGHGTKMLNRDPGLEGLVTSWLMGTYELSSGQLVAPRPRNAEAVAEDVKTTGEKLQSHQ
;
A
#
# COMPACT_ATOMS: atom_id res chain seq x y z
N MET A 1 -7.75 -43.05 -4.74
CA MET A 1 -6.37 -42.60 -4.73
C MET A 1 -6.38 -41.15 -4.17
N LEU A 2 -6.18 -41.03 -2.85
CA LEU A 2 -6.13 -39.69 -2.21
C LEU A 2 -4.77 -39.11 -2.49
N LEU A 3 -4.70 -37.99 -3.21
CA LEU A 3 -3.49 -37.18 -3.26
C LEU A 3 -3.27 -36.54 -1.86
N PRO A 4 -2.04 -36.62 -1.32
CA PRO A 4 -1.73 -35.91 -0.09
C PRO A 4 -1.81 -34.39 -0.34
N LEU A 5 -2.62 -33.70 0.43
CA LEU A 5 -2.61 -32.26 0.55
C LEU A 5 -1.27 -31.89 1.18
N LEU A 6 -0.30 -31.51 0.37
CA LEU A 6 0.96 -30.93 0.86
C LEU A 6 0.62 -29.58 1.48
N ALA A 7 0.45 -29.55 2.79
CA ALA A 7 0.44 -28.31 3.55
C ALA A 7 1.83 -27.67 3.40
N THR A 8 1.96 -26.64 2.59
CA THR A 8 3.14 -25.80 2.57
C THR A 8 3.22 -25.11 3.93
N ALA A 9 4.18 -25.52 4.74
CA ALA A 9 4.47 -24.80 5.98
C ALA A 9 4.85 -23.36 5.61
N ALA A 10 4.10 -22.39 6.12
CA ALA A 10 4.49 -20.98 6.02
C ALA A 10 5.86 -20.85 6.69
N LEU A 11 6.84 -20.33 5.96
CA LEU A 11 8.12 -19.96 6.53
C LEU A 11 7.88 -18.76 7.45
N ALA A 12 8.45 -18.78 8.65
CA ALA A 12 8.40 -17.64 9.55
C ALA A 12 9.03 -16.42 8.87
N ALA A 13 8.49 -15.24 9.15
CA ALA A 13 9.05 -13.97 8.68
C ALA A 13 10.53 -13.86 9.06
N THR A 14 11.38 -13.46 8.12
CA THR A 14 12.81 -13.27 8.33
C THR A 14 13.17 -11.80 8.21
N ASP A 15 14.06 -11.35 9.09
CA ASP A 15 14.64 -10.01 9.01
C ASP A 15 15.67 -9.95 7.88
N VAL A 16 15.55 -8.95 7.01
CA VAL A 16 16.55 -8.66 5.97
C VAL A 16 16.92 -7.18 5.97
N THR A 17 18.09 -6.88 5.41
CA THR A 17 18.50 -5.50 5.14
C THR A 17 18.40 -5.25 3.64
N LEU A 18 17.62 -4.29 3.23
CA LEU A 18 17.54 -3.78 1.86
C LEU A 18 18.46 -2.57 1.73
N GLN A 19 18.97 -2.35 0.53
CA GLN A 19 19.74 -1.16 0.19
C GLN A 19 18.99 -0.38 -0.90
N THR A 20 18.70 0.89 -0.61
CA THR A 20 18.05 1.81 -1.54
C THR A 20 19.06 2.37 -2.54
N GLU A 21 18.58 3.04 -3.59
CA GLU A 21 19.43 3.65 -4.62
C GLU A 21 20.34 4.74 -4.04
N ASP A 22 19.86 5.52 -3.07
CA ASP A 22 20.66 6.54 -2.37
C ASP A 22 21.65 5.95 -1.34
N GLY A 23 21.72 4.63 -1.24
CA GLY A 23 22.66 3.91 -0.36
C GLY A 23 22.15 3.73 1.07
N THR A 24 20.95 4.18 1.40
CA THR A 24 20.34 3.97 2.72
C THR A 24 20.07 2.47 2.94
N LYS A 25 20.44 1.97 4.11
CA LYS A 25 20.12 0.61 4.52
C LYS A 25 18.86 0.62 5.37
N VAL A 26 17.87 -0.18 4.98
CA VAL A 26 16.61 -0.29 5.69
C VAL A 26 16.28 -1.74 6.02
N HIS A 27 15.70 -1.93 7.19
CA HIS A 27 15.20 -3.22 7.62
C HIS A 27 13.92 -3.57 6.84
N ALA A 28 13.70 -4.86 6.59
CA ALA A 28 12.42 -5.37 6.09
C ALA A 28 12.12 -6.75 6.70
N LEU A 29 10.85 -7.05 6.87
CA LEU A 29 10.34 -8.39 7.12
C LEU A 29 10.03 -9.08 5.80
N VAL A 30 10.49 -10.30 5.62
CA VAL A 30 10.27 -11.10 4.42
C VAL A 30 9.62 -12.43 4.79
N GLU A 31 8.51 -12.72 4.16
CA GLU A 31 7.92 -14.06 4.14
C GLU A 31 8.03 -14.62 2.72
N ALA A 32 9.03 -15.45 2.51
CA ALA A 32 9.28 -16.06 1.22
C ALA A 32 8.39 -17.30 1.03
N SER A 33 7.73 -17.41 -0.11
CA SER A 33 7.10 -18.65 -0.54
C SER A 33 7.99 -19.32 -1.58
N LYS A 34 8.13 -20.64 -1.48
CA LYS A 34 8.98 -21.40 -2.38
C LYS A 34 8.45 -21.31 -3.82
N ASP A 35 9.32 -21.00 -4.76
CA ASP A 35 9.00 -20.90 -6.19
C ASP A 35 7.83 -19.92 -6.51
N ALA A 36 7.67 -18.88 -5.69
CA ALA A 36 6.62 -17.88 -5.88
C ALA A 36 6.84 -17.08 -7.17
N GLU A 37 5.88 -17.12 -8.08
CA GLU A 37 5.86 -16.26 -9.26
C GLU A 37 5.25 -14.89 -8.96
N LYS A 38 4.46 -14.77 -7.88
CA LYS A 38 3.82 -13.53 -7.44
C LYS A 38 4.38 -13.06 -6.10
N GLY A 39 4.48 -11.75 -5.95
CA GLY A 39 4.92 -11.15 -4.69
C GLY A 39 4.20 -9.86 -4.37
N VAL A 40 4.27 -9.48 -3.10
CA VAL A 40 3.61 -8.28 -2.59
C VAL A 40 4.58 -7.47 -1.73
N VAL A 41 4.61 -6.17 -1.98
CA VAL A 41 5.25 -5.20 -1.08
C VAL A 41 4.17 -4.57 -0.20
N LEU A 42 4.38 -4.59 1.14
CA LEU A 42 3.45 -4.06 2.13
C LEU A 42 4.07 -2.86 2.87
N VAL A 43 3.54 -1.65 2.67
CA VAL A 43 4.15 -0.40 3.14
C VAL A 43 3.33 0.24 4.26
N HIS A 44 3.93 0.38 5.44
CA HIS A 44 3.28 0.91 6.65
C HIS A 44 3.03 2.42 6.60
N MET A 45 2.24 2.93 7.53
CA MET A 45 1.96 4.37 7.71
C MET A 45 2.95 5.04 8.67
N VAL A 46 2.95 6.37 8.75
CA VAL A 46 3.77 7.16 9.69
C VAL A 46 3.63 6.64 11.12
N GLY A 47 4.74 6.60 11.84
CA GLY A 47 4.80 6.17 13.25
C GLY A 47 4.52 4.67 13.46
N ARG A 48 4.59 3.87 12.39
CA ARG A 48 4.37 2.42 12.44
C ARG A 48 5.59 1.67 11.87
N SER A 49 5.45 0.38 11.65
CA SER A 49 6.52 -0.47 11.14
C SER A 49 6.00 -1.61 10.28
N ALA A 50 6.90 -2.36 9.68
CA ALA A 50 6.61 -3.57 8.92
C ALA A 50 5.70 -4.56 9.69
N SER A 51 5.79 -4.59 11.02
CA SER A 51 5.00 -5.51 11.87
C SER A 51 3.48 -5.28 11.79
N ASP A 52 3.02 -4.10 11.36
CA ASP A 52 1.58 -3.84 11.16
C ASP A 52 0.94 -4.77 10.12
N TRP A 53 1.75 -5.35 9.26
CA TRP A 53 1.31 -6.21 8.18
C TRP A 53 1.46 -7.71 8.46
N SER A 54 1.96 -8.10 9.64
CA SER A 54 2.35 -9.50 9.95
C SER A 54 1.24 -10.50 9.64
N TYR A 55 -0.01 -10.20 10.02
CA TYR A 55 -1.13 -11.11 9.79
C TYR A 55 -1.48 -11.26 8.30
N LEU A 56 -1.53 -10.13 7.56
CA LEU A 56 -1.78 -10.15 6.12
C LEU A 56 -0.62 -10.79 5.35
N SER A 57 0.62 -10.53 5.77
CA SER A 57 1.83 -11.11 5.21
C SER A 57 1.79 -12.64 5.31
N GLU A 58 1.55 -13.17 6.50
CA GLU A 58 1.43 -14.62 6.72
C GLU A 58 0.34 -15.24 5.85
N LYS A 59 -0.82 -14.59 5.73
CA LYS A 59 -1.93 -15.07 4.90
C LYS A 59 -1.57 -15.13 3.41
N LEU A 60 -0.92 -14.07 2.89
CA LEU A 60 -0.46 -14.02 1.50
C LEU A 60 0.62 -15.06 1.23
N SER A 61 1.56 -15.24 2.16
CA SER A 61 2.62 -16.26 2.05
C SER A 61 2.05 -17.67 2.02
N ARG A 62 1.07 -17.97 2.89
CA ARG A 62 0.35 -19.25 2.86
C ARG A 62 -0.43 -19.48 1.56
N SER A 63 -0.78 -18.42 0.87
CA SER A 63 -1.43 -18.45 -0.45
C SER A 63 -0.44 -18.56 -1.61
N GLY A 64 0.85 -18.74 -1.33
CA GLY A 64 1.90 -18.95 -2.33
C GLY A 64 2.56 -17.69 -2.87
N GLN A 65 2.35 -16.51 -2.22
CA GLN A 65 3.01 -15.28 -2.60
C GLN A 65 4.24 -15.01 -1.72
N SER A 66 5.29 -14.44 -2.28
CA SER A 66 6.39 -13.90 -1.49
C SER A 66 6.08 -12.47 -1.06
N VAL A 67 6.32 -12.15 0.20
CA VAL A 67 5.95 -10.85 0.77
C VAL A 67 7.18 -10.15 1.33
N VAL A 68 7.29 -8.84 1.07
CA VAL A 68 8.29 -7.96 1.66
C VAL A 68 7.59 -6.77 2.29
N ALA A 69 7.85 -6.54 3.58
CA ALA A 69 7.37 -5.36 4.29
C ALA A 69 8.58 -4.57 4.79
N PRO A 70 8.97 -3.46 4.14
CA PRO A 70 10.06 -2.62 4.62
C PRO A 70 9.61 -1.79 5.81
N ASP A 71 10.53 -1.54 6.74
CA ASP A 71 10.46 -0.37 7.61
C ASP A 71 10.96 0.84 6.81
N LEU A 72 10.16 1.88 6.70
CA LEU A 72 10.57 3.12 6.06
C LEU A 72 11.71 3.78 6.84
N ARG A 73 12.57 4.58 6.20
CA ARG A 73 13.60 5.34 6.91
C ARG A 73 12.99 6.15 8.06
N GLY A 74 13.67 6.23 9.19
CA GLY A 74 13.16 6.88 10.39
C GLY A 74 12.03 6.14 11.12
N HIS A 75 11.76 4.86 10.78
CA HIS A 75 10.71 4.05 11.39
C HIS A 75 11.19 2.63 11.74
N GLY A 76 10.43 1.95 12.59
CA GLY A 76 10.60 0.55 12.92
C GLY A 76 12.00 0.22 13.42
N LYS A 77 12.61 -0.85 12.92
CA LYS A 77 13.98 -1.26 13.29
C LYS A 77 15.08 -0.39 12.65
N ASN A 78 14.73 0.61 11.83
CA ASN A 78 15.70 1.56 11.30
C ASN A 78 16.08 2.65 12.30
N VAL A 79 15.42 2.68 13.46
CA VAL A 79 15.70 3.62 14.56
C VAL A 79 15.88 2.86 15.87
N PRO A 80 16.67 3.40 16.82
CA PRO A 80 16.72 2.83 18.16
C PRO A 80 15.35 2.81 18.81
N GLU A 81 15.11 1.81 19.67
CA GLU A 81 13.88 1.73 20.47
C GLU A 81 13.73 3.01 21.31
N ASP A 82 12.52 3.56 21.36
CA ASP A 82 12.19 4.80 22.08
C ASP A 82 12.88 6.08 21.57
N ALA A 83 13.54 6.06 20.42
CA ALA A 83 14.08 7.27 19.80
C ALA A 83 12.96 8.12 19.18
N ASP A 84 12.89 9.38 19.59
CA ASP A 84 12.11 10.40 18.88
C ASP A 84 12.94 10.90 17.69
N VAL A 85 12.64 10.38 16.51
CA VAL A 85 13.39 10.68 15.29
C VAL A 85 12.60 11.67 14.45
N GLU A 86 13.11 12.88 14.33
CA GLU A 86 12.60 13.84 13.36
C GLU A 86 13.07 13.45 11.95
N ILE A 87 12.12 13.24 11.04
CA ILE A 87 12.39 12.91 9.65
C ILE A 87 12.46 14.21 8.85
N PRO A 88 13.60 14.51 8.20
CA PRO A 88 13.73 15.69 7.35
C PRO A 88 12.67 15.71 6.23
N ASP A 89 12.16 16.91 5.91
CA ASP A 89 11.10 17.05 4.89
C ASP A 89 11.50 16.48 3.53
N GLU A 90 12.75 16.59 3.14
CA GLU A 90 13.29 16.03 1.90
C GLU A 90 13.34 14.49 1.87
N ASP A 91 13.30 13.84 3.02
CA ASP A 91 13.39 12.38 3.11
C ASP A 91 12.04 11.69 2.88
N TRP A 92 10.94 12.38 3.13
CA TRP A 92 9.62 11.79 2.91
C TRP A 92 9.39 11.31 1.47
N ALA A 93 9.78 12.13 0.49
CA ALA A 93 9.66 11.77 -0.91
C ALA A 93 10.65 10.66 -1.33
N LYS A 94 11.84 10.62 -0.70
CA LYS A 94 12.86 9.58 -0.96
C LYS A 94 12.44 8.20 -0.48
N MET A 95 11.47 8.10 0.44
CA MET A 95 10.94 6.80 0.91
C MET A 95 10.33 5.93 -0.21
N VAL A 96 10.09 6.46 -1.39
CA VAL A 96 9.73 5.65 -2.55
C VAL A 96 10.81 4.62 -2.88
N GLN A 97 12.06 4.93 -2.58
CA GLN A 97 13.20 4.03 -2.83
C GLN A 97 13.17 2.76 -1.98
N GLU A 98 12.56 2.80 -0.77
CA GLU A 98 12.35 1.59 0.04
C GLU A 98 11.34 0.65 -0.63
N VAL A 99 10.32 1.20 -1.26
CA VAL A 99 9.37 0.42 -2.06
C VAL A 99 10.07 -0.19 -3.28
N GLN A 100 10.83 0.61 -4.01
CA GLN A 100 11.60 0.16 -5.18
C GLN A 100 12.64 -0.91 -4.80
N ALA A 101 13.35 -0.76 -3.69
CA ALA A 101 14.28 -1.75 -3.18
C ALA A 101 13.58 -3.07 -2.81
N SER A 102 12.36 -3.00 -2.24
CA SER A 102 11.54 -4.17 -1.93
C SER A 102 11.06 -4.88 -3.21
N VAL A 103 10.64 -4.14 -4.23
CA VAL A 103 10.27 -4.69 -5.54
C VAL A 103 11.47 -5.38 -6.18
N LYS A 104 12.63 -4.70 -6.19
CA LYS A 104 13.87 -5.29 -6.70
C LYS A 104 14.22 -6.59 -5.97
N PHE A 105 14.13 -6.61 -4.65
CA PHE A 105 14.40 -7.80 -3.85
C PHE A 105 13.52 -8.99 -4.27
N LEU A 106 12.21 -8.78 -4.46
CA LEU A 106 11.31 -9.82 -4.94
C LEU A 106 11.71 -10.33 -6.33
N ARG A 107 12.03 -9.44 -7.25
CA ARG A 107 12.46 -9.80 -8.60
C ARG A 107 13.78 -10.57 -8.61
N ASP A 108 14.74 -10.18 -7.78
CA ASP A 108 16.01 -10.90 -7.61
C ASP A 108 15.81 -12.34 -7.06
N LYS A 109 14.66 -12.59 -6.39
CA LYS A 109 14.23 -13.93 -5.94
C LYS A 109 13.39 -14.70 -6.97
N GLY A 110 13.21 -14.16 -8.17
CA GLY A 110 12.52 -14.82 -9.27
C GLY A 110 11.02 -14.53 -9.36
N VAL A 111 10.49 -13.60 -8.53
CA VAL A 111 9.10 -13.14 -8.63
C VAL A 111 8.90 -12.37 -9.93
N LYS A 112 7.87 -12.73 -10.69
CA LYS A 112 7.55 -12.15 -12.00
C LYS A 112 6.51 -11.03 -11.91
N GLU A 113 5.50 -11.19 -11.05
CA GLU A 113 4.42 -10.23 -10.87
C GLU A 113 4.49 -9.65 -9.47
N VAL A 114 4.65 -8.34 -9.35
CA VAL A 114 4.69 -7.65 -8.05
C VAL A 114 3.47 -6.75 -7.91
N SER A 115 2.78 -6.91 -6.78
CA SER A 115 1.73 -6.02 -6.30
C SER A 115 2.24 -5.17 -5.14
N CYS A 116 1.64 -4.00 -4.92
CA CYS A 116 1.96 -3.17 -3.76
C CYS A 116 0.71 -2.80 -2.97
N ALA A 117 0.76 -2.95 -1.66
CA ALA A 117 -0.28 -2.48 -0.75
C ALA A 117 0.33 -1.54 0.28
N GLY A 118 -0.29 -0.38 0.49
CA GLY A 118 0.22 0.60 1.44
C GLY A 118 -0.89 1.26 2.25
N ALA A 119 -0.52 1.81 3.40
CA ALA A 119 -1.41 2.54 4.28
C ALA A 119 -0.93 3.98 4.47
N SER A 120 -1.84 4.97 4.36
CA SER A 120 -1.53 6.39 4.55
C SER A 120 -0.39 6.84 3.62
N ILE A 121 0.72 7.36 4.15
CA ILE A 121 1.90 7.68 3.35
C ILE A 121 2.41 6.46 2.56
N GLY A 122 2.34 5.25 3.15
CA GLY A 122 2.69 4.02 2.44
C GLY A 122 1.85 3.77 1.19
N ALA A 123 0.56 4.16 1.22
CA ALA A 123 -0.31 4.10 0.04
C ALA A 123 0.17 5.08 -1.05
N ASN A 124 0.54 6.30 -0.66
CA ASN A 124 1.09 7.28 -1.59
C ASN A 124 2.43 6.81 -2.20
N LEU A 125 3.30 6.20 -1.38
CA LEU A 125 4.59 5.67 -1.83
C LEU A 125 4.42 4.48 -2.78
N CYS A 126 3.49 3.55 -2.49
CA CYS A 126 3.13 2.46 -3.42
C CYS A 126 2.65 3.00 -4.77
N LEU A 127 1.76 3.99 -4.76
CA LEU A 127 1.27 4.59 -5.99
C LEU A 127 2.39 5.32 -6.76
N ARG A 128 3.28 6.02 -6.06
CA ARG A 128 4.43 6.68 -6.67
C ARG A 128 5.38 5.68 -7.33
N ALA A 129 5.77 4.62 -6.59
CA ALA A 129 6.62 3.57 -7.14
C ALA A 129 5.98 2.90 -8.36
N ALA A 130 4.68 2.59 -8.31
CA ALA A 130 3.96 1.99 -9.42
C ALA A 130 3.78 2.93 -10.63
N ALA A 131 3.74 4.25 -10.41
CA ALA A 131 3.72 5.23 -11.50
C ALA A 131 5.04 5.27 -12.28
N GLU A 132 6.15 4.97 -11.62
CA GLU A 132 7.50 4.92 -12.19
C GLU A 132 7.87 3.53 -12.74
N ASP A 133 7.22 2.46 -12.20
CA ASP A 133 7.48 1.07 -12.55
C ASP A 133 6.19 0.40 -13.09
N PRO A 134 6.04 0.26 -14.43
CA PRO A 134 4.86 -0.34 -15.05
C PRO A 134 4.70 -1.84 -14.75
N GLU A 135 5.72 -2.51 -14.26
CA GLU A 135 5.67 -3.93 -13.90
C GLU A 135 5.15 -4.17 -12.47
N ILE A 136 4.81 -3.12 -11.70
CA ILE A 136 3.98 -3.26 -10.51
C ILE A 136 2.53 -3.36 -11.00
N VAL A 137 1.98 -4.57 -10.98
CA VAL A 137 0.77 -4.92 -11.75
C VAL A 137 -0.54 -4.57 -11.04
N ASN A 138 -0.51 -4.34 -9.71
CA ASN A 138 -1.73 -4.19 -8.92
C ASN A 138 -1.49 -3.38 -7.65
N LEU A 139 -2.47 -2.56 -7.22
CA LEU A 139 -2.38 -1.72 -6.03
C LEU A 139 -3.53 -1.91 -5.07
N VAL A 140 -3.22 -1.82 -3.77
CA VAL A 140 -4.18 -1.59 -2.68
C VAL A 140 -3.75 -0.35 -1.89
N LEU A 141 -4.61 0.64 -1.82
CA LEU A 141 -4.35 1.94 -1.20
C LEU A 141 -5.30 2.14 -0.01
N LEU A 142 -4.81 1.90 1.22
CA LEU A 142 -5.55 2.10 2.45
C LEU A 142 -5.35 3.53 2.95
N SER A 143 -6.42 4.31 3.05
CA SER A 143 -6.40 5.73 3.46
C SER A 143 -5.37 6.57 2.67
N PRO A 144 -5.38 6.55 1.31
CA PRO A 144 -4.46 7.38 0.54
C PRO A 144 -4.76 8.86 0.73
N GLY A 145 -3.74 9.71 0.60
CA GLY A 145 -3.89 11.17 0.60
C GLY A 145 -3.55 11.78 -0.76
N LEU A 146 -4.11 12.96 -1.09
CA LEU A 146 -3.65 13.72 -2.27
C LEU A 146 -2.21 14.21 -2.07
N ASN A 147 -1.85 14.47 -0.82
CA ASN A 147 -0.49 14.86 -0.43
C ASN A 147 -0.27 14.50 1.05
N TYR A 148 0.67 13.60 1.33
CA TYR A 148 1.19 13.35 2.68
C TYR A 148 2.67 13.73 2.70
N LYS A 149 3.05 14.70 3.54
CA LYS A 149 4.46 15.11 3.69
C LYS A 149 5.18 15.36 2.34
N GLY A 150 4.51 16.02 1.40
CA GLY A 150 5.07 16.28 0.06
C GLY A 150 4.92 15.12 -0.95
N VAL A 151 4.53 13.92 -0.52
CA VAL A 151 4.30 12.77 -1.41
C VAL A 151 2.94 12.90 -2.09
N LYS A 152 2.94 13.50 -3.29
CA LYS A 152 1.73 13.80 -4.08
C LYS A 152 1.30 12.60 -4.93
N THR A 153 -0.01 12.46 -5.16
CA THR A 153 -0.62 11.28 -5.81
C THR A 153 -1.42 11.56 -7.07
N VAL A 154 -1.81 12.82 -7.33
CA VAL A 154 -2.70 13.15 -8.46
C VAL A 154 -2.07 12.80 -9.82
N ASP A 155 -0.82 13.20 -10.05
CA ASP A 155 -0.12 12.87 -11.29
C ASP A 155 0.28 11.39 -11.32
N ALA A 156 0.57 10.81 -10.16
CA ALA A 156 0.94 9.41 -10.04
C ALA A 156 -0.21 8.46 -10.43
N ILE A 157 -1.47 8.74 -10.04
CA ILE A 157 -2.61 7.90 -10.43
C ILE A 157 -2.86 7.95 -11.94
N GLN A 158 -2.59 9.07 -12.60
CA GLN A 158 -2.68 9.18 -14.06
C GLN A 158 -1.55 8.39 -14.74
N ALA A 159 -0.31 8.52 -14.26
CA ALA A 159 0.84 7.77 -14.77
C ALA A 159 0.74 6.26 -14.49
N TYR A 160 0.04 5.86 -13.43
CA TYR A 160 -0.24 4.46 -13.13
C TYR A 160 -1.03 3.76 -14.26
N GLY A 161 -1.91 4.48 -14.95
CA GLY A 161 -2.64 3.99 -16.13
C GLY A 161 -3.75 2.99 -15.79
N ASP A 162 -3.93 1.99 -16.67
CA ASP A 162 -5.10 1.11 -16.65
C ASP A 162 -4.96 -0.14 -15.74
N ARG A 163 -3.91 -0.19 -14.92
CA ARG A 163 -3.69 -1.31 -14.00
C ARG A 163 -4.69 -1.28 -12.83
N PRO A 164 -5.03 -2.47 -12.27
CA PRO A 164 -6.01 -2.58 -11.20
C PRO A 164 -5.62 -1.81 -9.93
N VAL A 165 -6.58 -1.10 -9.30
CA VAL A 165 -6.38 -0.42 -8.02
C VAL A 165 -7.59 -0.54 -7.11
N LEU A 166 -7.35 -0.95 -5.86
CA LEU A 166 -8.32 -0.93 -4.78
C LEU A 166 -8.06 0.28 -3.87
N PHE A 167 -9.01 1.20 -3.79
CA PHE A 167 -9.03 2.26 -2.80
C PHE A 167 -9.85 1.82 -1.59
N VAL A 168 -9.36 2.08 -0.39
CA VAL A 168 -10.09 1.84 0.85
C VAL A 168 -9.97 3.07 1.75
N ALA A 169 -11.09 3.60 2.21
CA ALA A 169 -11.11 4.66 3.20
C ALA A 169 -12.36 4.57 4.08
N SER A 170 -12.27 5.08 5.29
CA SER A 170 -13.39 5.15 6.22
C SER A 170 -14.01 6.56 6.23
N GLU A 171 -15.34 6.66 6.34
CA GLU A 171 -16.07 7.94 6.34
C GLU A 171 -15.65 8.86 7.50
N ASP A 172 -15.21 8.29 8.63
CA ASP A 172 -14.71 9.04 9.79
C ASP A 172 -13.28 9.59 9.60
N ASP A 173 -12.56 9.14 8.56
CA ASP A 173 -11.28 9.70 8.11
C ASP A 173 -11.51 10.65 6.94
N ASN A 174 -12.03 11.83 7.22
CA ASN A 174 -12.48 12.79 6.20
C ASN A 174 -11.42 13.11 5.14
N PHE A 175 -10.15 13.28 5.53
CA PHE A 175 -9.09 13.63 4.59
C PHE A 175 -8.80 12.47 3.62
N ALA A 176 -8.59 11.27 4.12
CA ALA A 176 -8.31 10.11 3.28
C ALA A 176 -9.54 9.72 2.43
N PHE A 177 -10.75 9.80 2.99
CA PHE A 177 -11.99 9.53 2.25
C PHE A 177 -12.14 10.44 1.03
N ARG A 178 -11.99 11.76 1.22
CA ARG A 178 -12.05 12.74 0.12
C ARG A 178 -10.92 12.54 -0.88
N SER A 179 -9.70 12.28 -0.40
CA SER A 179 -8.55 12.02 -1.25
C SER A 179 -8.76 10.77 -2.12
N ALA A 180 -9.20 9.67 -1.52
CA ALA A 180 -9.52 8.42 -2.23
C ALA A 180 -10.61 8.63 -3.28
N SER A 181 -11.66 9.41 -2.96
CA SER A 181 -12.73 9.76 -3.91
C SER A 181 -12.18 10.50 -5.13
N VAL A 182 -11.28 11.47 -4.93
CA VAL A 182 -10.65 12.19 -6.04
C VAL A 182 -9.77 11.27 -6.88
N LEU A 183 -8.94 10.44 -6.23
CA LEU A 183 -8.06 9.51 -6.93
C LEU A 183 -8.84 8.46 -7.72
N GLU A 184 -9.93 7.94 -7.17
CA GLU A 184 -10.80 6.99 -7.84
C GLU A 184 -11.38 7.57 -9.13
N THR A 185 -11.81 8.84 -9.13
CA THR A 185 -12.32 9.51 -10.34
C THR A 185 -11.26 9.73 -11.43
N LYS A 186 -9.98 9.74 -11.07
CA LYS A 186 -8.85 9.95 -11.98
C LYS A 186 -8.22 8.65 -12.47
N ALA A 187 -8.48 7.53 -11.79
CA ALA A 187 -8.03 6.22 -12.20
C ALA A 187 -8.77 5.78 -13.48
N THR A 188 -8.06 5.18 -14.43
CA THR A 188 -8.60 4.79 -15.75
C THR A 188 -8.88 3.30 -15.85
N GLY A 189 -8.13 2.45 -15.14
CA GLY A 189 -8.26 1.01 -15.17
C GLY A 189 -9.34 0.42 -14.27
N GLN A 190 -9.27 -0.90 -14.11
CA GLN A 190 -10.10 -1.64 -13.19
C GLN A 190 -9.90 -1.10 -11.78
N ARG A 191 -10.97 -0.67 -11.15
CA ARG A 191 -10.90 -0.06 -9.82
C ARG A 191 -12.11 -0.37 -8.96
N LYS A 192 -11.88 -0.36 -7.64
CA LYS A 192 -12.92 -0.42 -6.64
C LYS A 192 -12.61 0.58 -5.52
N PHE A 193 -13.62 1.29 -5.06
CA PHE A 193 -13.55 2.06 -3.83
C PHE A 193 -14.39 1.37 -2.75
N GLN A 194 -13.71 0.77 -1.78
CA GLN A 194 -14.32 0.20 -0.59
C GLN A 194 -14.45 1.29 0.48
N ILE A 195 -15.68 1.71 0.74
CA ILE A 195 -16.01 2.69 1.77
C ILE A 195 -16.36 1.95 3.05
N LEU A 196 -15.74 2.35 4.16
CA LEU A 196 -15.99 1.81 5.49
C LEU A 196 -16.62 2.88 6.39
N LYS A 197 -17.20 2.45 7.52
CA LYS A 197 -17.77 3.33 8.54
C LYS A 197 -17.10 3.08 9.87
N ASN A 198 -16.66 4.16 10.55
CA ASN A 198 -16.05 4.10 11.88
C ASN A 198 -14.86 3.12 11.97
N ALA A 199 -14.15 2.91 10.87
CA ALA A 199 -13.02 1.99 10.79
C ALA A 199 -11.66 2.68 11.02
N GLY A 200 -11.63 4.02 11.01
CA GLY A 200 -10.44 4.83 11.28
C GLY A 200 -9.48 4.88 10.09
N HIS A 201 -8.18 4.93 10.34
CA HIS A 201 -7.15 5.27 9.37
C HIS A 201 -6.16 4.11 9.14
N GLY A 202 -5.80 3.89 7.87
CA GLY A 202 -4.70 3.01 7.46
C GLY A 202 -4.90 1.55 7.86
N THR A 203 -3.85 0.90 8.38
CA THR A 203 -3.88 -0.51 8.78
C THR A 203 -4.88 -0.82 9.89
N LYS A 204 -5.32 0.18 10.68
CA LYS A 204 -6.35 -0.02 11.70
C LYS A 204 -7.68 -0.53 11.12
N MET A 205 -7.97 -0.20 9.87
CA MET A 205 -9.19 -0.65 9.19
C MET A 205 -9.24 -2.17 9.03
N LEU A 206 -8.10 -2.83 8.82
CA LEU A 206 -8.01 -4.31 8.69
C LEU A 206 -8.51 -5.03 9.96
N ASN A 207 -8.26 -4.44 11.14
CA ASN A 207 -8.69 -5.01 12.42
C ASN A 207 -10.13 -4.67 12.79
N ARG A 208 -10.73 -3.64 12.16
CA ARG A 208 -12.06 -3.13 12.50
C ARG A 208 -13.15 -3.59 11.56
N ASP A 209 -12.80 -3.98 10.35
CA ASP A 209 -13.71 -4.53 9.36
C ASP A 209 -13.33 -5.97 9.01
N PRO A 210 -14.10 -6.98 9.45
CA PRO A 210 -13.76 -8.40 9.23
C PRO A 210 -13.73 -8.82 7.76
N GLY A 211 -14.42 -8.09 6.88
CA GLY A 211 -14.49 -8.38 5.45
C GLY A 211 -13.32 -7.79 4.66
N LEU A 212 -12.68 -6.74 5.20
CA LEU A 212 -11.68 -5.99 4.47
C LEU A 212 -10.43 -6.83 4.16
N GLU A 213 -9.96 -7.60 5.11
CA GLU A 213 -8.77 -8.44 4.88
C GLU A 213 -8.99 -9.45 3.75
N GLY A 214 -10.17 -10.08 3.70
CA GLY A 214 -10.55 -10.98 2.60
C GLY A 214 -10.57 -10.26 1.25
N LEU A 215 -11.12 -9.06 1.20
CA LEU A 215 -11.14 -8.22 0.00
C LEU A 215 -9.72 -7.86 -0.45
N VAL A 216 -8.88 -7.37 0.47
CA VAL A 216 -7.48 -7.01 0.19
C VAL A 216 -6.69 -8.22 -0.32
N THR A 217 -6.84 -9.38 0.35
CA THR A 217 -6.18 -10.61 -0.06
C THR A 217 -6.59 -11.03 -1.48
N SER A 218 -7.91 -11.11 -1.75
CA SER A 218 -8.40 -11.51 -3.08
C SER A 218 -8.00 -10.53 -4.18
N TRP A 219 -7.95 -9.24 -3.86
CA TRP A 219 -7.48 -8.22 -4.79
C TRP A 219 -6.00 -8.40 -5.14
N LEU A 220 -5.13 -8.56 -4.14
CA LEU A 220 -3.68 -8.77 -4.32
C LEU A 220 -3.37 -10.09 -5.03
N MET A 221 -4.19 -11.11 -4.84
CA MET A 221 -4.07 -12.38 -5.55
C MET A 221 -4.57 -12.32 -7.00
N GLY A 222 -5.27 -11.25 -7.40
CA GLY A 222 -5.92 -11.14 -8.70
C GLY A 222 -7.13 -12.08 -8.86
N THR A 223 -7.72 -12.54 -7.76
CA THR A 223 -8.89 -13.44 -7.74
C THR A 223 -10.19 -12.70 -7.44
N TYR A 224 -10.15 -11.39 -7.23
CA TYR A 224 -11.33 -10.57 -7.02
C TYR A 224 -12.07 -10.34 -8.34
N GLU A 225 -13.32 -10.77 -8.41
CA GLU A 225 -14.21 -10.51 -9.54
C GLU A 225 -15.08 -9.27 -9.24
N LEU A 226 -14.97 -8.24 -10.08
CA LEU A 226 -15.92 -7.14 -10.05
C LEU A 226 -17.27 -7.65 -10.60
N SER A 227 -18.33 -7.54 -9.80
CA SER A 227 -19.69 -7.75 -10.32
C SER A 227 -19.97 -6.72 -11.43
N SER A 228 -20.66 -7.14 -12.47
CA SER A 228 -20.90 -6.40 -13.71
C SER A 228 -21.55 -4.99 -13.58
N GLY A 229 -21.97 -4.61 -12.36
CA GLY A 229 -22.45 -3.26 -12.03
C GLY A 229 -21.45 -2.35 -11.32
N GLN A 230 -20.25 -2.84 -10.97
CA GLN A 230 -19.24 -2.10 -10.19
C GLN A 230 -18.13 -1.45 -11.05
N LEU A 231 -18.20 -1.60 -12.36
CA LEU A 231 -17.20 -1.05 -13.29
C LEU A 231 -17.22 0.50 -13.37
N VAL A 232 -18.27 1.14 -12.87
CA VAL A 232 -18.38 2.61 -12.85
C VAL A 232 -19.08 3.02 -11.56
N ALA A 233 -18.33 3.48 -10.57
CA ALA A 233 -18.92 4.26 -9.49
C ALA A 233 -19.52 5.54 -10.09
N PRO A 234 -20.74 5.97 -9.69
CA PRO A 234 -21.30 7.23 -10.17
C PRO A 234 -20.33 8.36 -9.80
N ARG A 235 -19.90 9.14 -10.80
CA ARG A 235 -19.04 10.31 -10.57
C ARG A 235 -19.72 11.23 -9.57
N PRO A 236 -19.06 11.63 -8.46
CA PRO A 236 -19.60 12.69 -7.63
C PRO A 236 -19.74 13.94 -8.51
N ARG A 237 -20.90 14.61 -8.45
CA ARG A 237 -21.26 15.75 -9.31
C ARG A 237 -20.32 16.95 -9.19
N ASN A 238 -19.38 16.96 -8.23
CA ASN A 238 -18.46 18.07 -7.93
C ASN A 238 -17.03 17.58 -7.61
N ALA A 239 -16.47 16.64 -8.39
CA ALA A 239 -15.12 16.13 -8.16
C ALA A 239 -14.03 17.23 -8.18
N GLU A 240 -14.19 18.27 -9.01
CA GLU A 240 -13.25 19.40 -9.07
C GLU A 240 -13.34 20.29 -7.83
N ALA A 241 -14.55 20.58 -7.33
CA ALA A 241 -14.74 21.35 -6.10
C ALA A 241 -14.21 20.62 -4.86
N VAL A 242 -14.35 19.27 -4.81
CA VAL A 242 -13.78 18.44 -3.75
C VAL A 242 -12.25 18.45 -3.80
N ALA A 243 -11.63 18.43 -5.00
CA ALA A 243 -10.19 18.47 -5.15
C ALA A 243 -9.59 19.81 -4.66
N GLU A 244 -10.28 20.92 -4.87
CA GLU A 244 -9.84 22.25 -4.45
C GLU A 244 -9.99 22.43 -2.93
N ASP A 245 -11.07 21.93 -2.34
CA ASP A 245 -11.31 21.95 -0.89
C ASP A 245 -10.32 21.05 -0.13
N VAL A 246 -9.95 19.90 -0.70
CA VAL A 246 -8.92 19.00 -0.13
C VAL A 246 -7.53 19.61 -0.19
N LYS A 247 -7.17 20.35 -1.25
CA LYS A 247 -5.91 21.11 -1.31
C LYS A 247 -5.83 22.13 -0.18
N THR A 248 -6.87 22.93 -0.02
CA THR A 248 -6.93 24.01 0.97
C THR A 248 -6.94 23.47 2.41
N THR A 249 -7.62 22.35 2.65
CA THR A 249 -7.70 21.70 3.95
C THR A 249 -6.39 20.97 4.29
N GLY A 250 -5.74 20.34 3.31
CA GLY A 250 -4.44 19.70 3.48
C GLY A 250 -3.33 20.67 3.85
N GLU A 251 -3.30 21.86 3.24
CA GLU A 251 -2.35 22.92 3.57
C GLU A 251 -2.56 23.47 4.99
N LYS A 252 -3.82 23.59 5.45
CA LYS A 252 -4.14 24.04 6.81
C LYS A 252 -3.80 23.00 7.89
N LEU A 253 -3.96 21.71 7.62
CA LEU A 253 -3.63 20.62 8.55
C LEU A 253 -2.11 20.42 8.70
N GLN A 254 -1.33 20.73 7.66
CA GLN A 254 0.14 20.67 7.73
C GLN A 254 0.75 21.81 8.54
N SER A 255 0.02 22.92 8.75
CA SER A 255 0.49 24.06 9.54
C SER A 255 0.23 23.90 11.06
N HIS A 256 -0.40 22.82 11.50
CA HIS A 256 -0.84 22.57 12.88
C HIS A 256 -0.36 21.22 13.45
N GLN A 257 0.62 20.56 12.81
CA GLN A 257 1.28 19.34 13.30
C GLN A 257 2.78 19.53 13.42
#